data_57fc553b67ba226bd4a06f357b525743
#
_entry.id   57fc553b67ba226bd4a06f357b525743
#
_cell.length_a   1.000
_cell.length_b   1.000
_cell.length_c   1.000
_cell.angle_alpha   90.00
_cell.angle_beta   90.00
_cell.angle_gamma   90.00
#
_symmetry.space_group_name_H-M   'P 1'
#
loop_
_entity.id
_entity.type
_entity.pdbx_description
1 polymer ?
#
loop_
_entity_poly.entity_id
_entity_poly.type
_entity_poly.pdbx_seq_one_letter_code
_entity_poly.pdbx_strand_id
1 'polypeptide(L)'
;MFNLVIILLSTINTEPKDSNNYKIAKYIIENLHTLEDCTITELSRNCYVSSSSISRFCRDIGLSDFNELRIQVARIPLALQQASHKFSYKEFDDSFCSSYVKSVTDNLFNAFDSREIEDKIQLLVNDLYTYKKVAAFGYMQSENVALNLQYDLQTSGKPIFTRLKFVDQVEYIKAAKEDTLIIIFSDSGSYFDYVFYRTTPFKNTAKKPKIYMVTSNKNLNIPYIDHLITYNSRKDYASHPYPLMLIADMICFQYAKSSHH
;
A
#
# COMPACT_ATOMS: atom_id res chain seq x y z
N MET A 1 3.57 6.52 -9.82
CA MET A 1 4.99 6.28 -10.15
C MET A 1 5.38 4.94 -9.52
N PHE A 2 5.97 4.03 -10.28
CA PHE A 2 6.43 2.73 -9.77
C PHE A 2 7.48 2.95 -8.67
N ASN A 3 7.27 2.37 -7.49
CA ASN A 3 8.18 2.53 -6.36
C ASN A 3 8.90 1.21 -6.08
N LEU A 4 10.03 1.03 -6.74
CA LEU A 4 10.83 -0.19 -6.63
C LEU A 4 11.27 -0.48 -5.19
N VAL A 5 11.59 0.54 -4.39
CA VAL A 5 12.02 0.35 -2.98
C VAL A 5 10.95 -0.36 -2.16
N ILE A 6 9.69 0.06 -2.32
CA ILE A 6 8.55 -0.58 -1.61
C ILE A 6 8.45 -2.07 -1.98
N ILE A 7 8.57 -2.38 -3.27
CA ILE A 7 8.47 -3.76 -3.75
C ILE A 7 9.64 -4.62 -3.24
N LEU A 8 10.86 -4.08 -3.29
CA LEU A 8 12.04 -4.76 -2.78
C LEU A 8 11.93 -5.03 -1.27
N LEU A 9 11.51 -4.05 -0.49
CA LEU A 9 11.30 -4.21 0.95
C LEU A 9 10.17 -5.21 1.26
N SER A 10 9.05 -5.16 0.53
CA SER A 10 7.99 -6.16 0.66
C SER A 10 8.51 -7.57 0.36
N THR A 11 9.30 -7.73 -0.70
CA THR A 11 9.93 -9.01 -1.05
C THR A 11 10.85 -9.51 0.07
N ILE A 12 11.72 -8.66 0.60
CA ILE A 12 12.64 -9.01 1.72
C ILE A 12 11.85 -9.45 2.96
N ASN A 13 10.72 -8.80 3.24
CA ASN A 13 9.94 -9.08 4.44
C ASN A 13 9.05 -10.33 4.32
N THR A 14 8.74 -10.78 3.11
CA THR A 14 7.75 -11.85 2.88
C THR A 14 8.32 -13.12 2.26
N GLU A 15 9.49 -13.05 1.61
CA GLU A 15 10.13 -14.21 0.99
C GLU A 15 11.01 -14.98 2.00
N PRO A 16 11.12 -16.31 1.88
CA PRO A 16 12.11 -17.08 2.61
C PRO A 16 13.54 -16.57 2.33
N LYS A 17 14.37 -16.51 3.37
CA LYS A 17 15.75 -15.98 3.27
C LYS A 17 16.65 -16.70 2.27
N ASP A 18 16.37 -17.94 1.96
CA ASP A 18 17.08 -18.79 1.00
C ASP A 18 16.53 -18.66 -0.41
N SER A 19 15.37 -18.02 -0.62
CA SER A 19 14.79 -17.82 -1.94
C SER A 19 15.65 -16.91 -2.82
N ASN A 20 15.61 -17.13 -4.13
CA ASN A 20 16.30 -16.27 -5.09
C ASN A 20 15.76 -14.84 -5.06
N ASN A 21 14.45 -14.67 -4.89
CA ASN A 21 13.81 -13.35 -4.83
C ASN A 21 14.29 -12.55 -3.62
N TYR A 22 14.41 -13.18 -2.45
CA TYR A 22 14.97 -12.54 -1.26
C TYR A 22 16.41 -12.08 -1.49
N LYS A 23 17.28 -12.97 -2.02
CA LYS A 23 18.70 -12.67 -2.27
C LYS A 23 18.88 -11.50 -3.23
N ILE A 24 18.10 -11.50 -4.32
CA ILE A 24 18.14 -10.44 -5.33
C ILE A 24 17.65 -9.11 -4.73
N ALA A 25 16.48 -9.10 -4.09
CA ALA A 25 15.92 -7.91 -3.50
C ALA A 25 16.83 -7.30 -2.42
N LYS A 26 17.39 -8.15 -1.55
CA LYS A 26 18.34 -7.73 -0.52
C LYS A 26 19.60 -7.11 -1.12
N TYR A 27 20.22 -7.80 -2.09
CA TYR A 27 21.41 -7.27 -2.74
C TYR A 27 21.17 -5.90 -3.40
N ILE A 28 20.04 -5.74 -4.09
CA ILE A 28 19.68 -4.46 -4.72
C ILE A 28 19.54 -3.35 -3.67
N ILE A 29 18.82 -3.57 -2.56
CA ILE A 29 18.63 -2.57 -1.51
C ILE A 29 19.97 -2.18 -0.84
N GLU A 30 20.83 -3.13 -0.60
CA GLU A 30 22.14 -2.89 0.03
C GLU A 30 23.15 -2.21 -0.89
N ASN A 31 22.93 -2.22 -2.22
CA ASN A 31 23.88 -1.75 -3.22
C ASN A 31 23.28 -0.75 -4.23
N LEU A 32 22.28 0.04 -3.84
CA LEU A 32 21.55 0.95 -4.73
C LEU A 32 22.44 1.88 -5.54
N HIS A 33 23.57 2.32 -4.96
CA HIS A 33 24.47 3.30 -5.58
C HIS A 33 25.44 2.70 -6.61
N THR A 34 25.56 1.38 -6.69
CA THR A 34 26.54 0.67 -7.54
C THR A 34 25.90 -0.11 -8.68
N LEU A 35 24.57 -0.11 -8.77
CA LEU A 35 23.84 -0.95 -9.72
C LEU A 35 23.52 -0.29 -11.05
N GLU A 36 23.79 1.01 -11.20
CA GLU A 36 23.42 1.77 -12.40
C GLU A 36 24.08 1.18 -13.67
N ASP A 37 25.35 0.79 -13.56
CA ASP A 37 26.13 0.20 -14.68
C ASP A 37 26.24 -1.34 -14.58
N CYS A 38 25.58 -1.97 -13.61
CA CYS A 38 25.70 -3.41 -13.40
C CYS A 38 25.05 -4.20 -14.56
N THR A 39 25.75 -5.24 -15.01
CA THR A 39 25.19 -6.19 -15.99
C THR A 39 24.38 -7.28 -15.30
N ILE A 40 23.49 -7.95 -16.05
CA ILE A 40 22.72 -9.08 -15.52
C ILE A 40 23.62 -10.21 -15.02
N THR A 41 24.76 -10.42 -15.68
CA THR A 41 25.75 -11.43 -15.29
C THR A 41 26.44 -11.08 -13.97
N GLU A 42 26.80 -9.83 -13.77
CA GLU A 42 27.38 -9.35 -12.51
C GLU A 42 26.37 -9.43 -11.38
N LEU A 43 25.13 -8.94 -11.60
CA LEU A 43 24.07 -9.06 -10.60
C LEU A 43 23.80 -10.52 -10.21
N SER A 44 23.73 -11.42 -11.21
CA SER A 44 23.49 -12.83 -10.93
C SER A 44 24.62 -13.49 -10.12
N ARG A 45 25.88 -13.14 -10.43
CA ARG A 45 27.04 -13.60 -9.67
C ARG A 45 27.02 -13.09 -8.23
N ASN A 46 26.75 -11.81 -8.04
CA ASN A 46 26.74 -11.16 -6.74
C ASN A 46 25.59 -11.66 -5.84
N CYS A 47 24.45 -12.00 -6.44
CA CYS A 47 23.32 -12.59 -5.73
C CYS A 47 23.44 -14.12 -5.55
N TYR A 48 24.46 -14.76 -6.13
CA TYR A 48 24.60 -16.23 -6.16
C TYR A 48 23.38 -16.94 -6.78
N VAL A 49 22.87 -16.39 -7.88
CA VAL A 49 21.73 -16.93 -8.62
C VAL A 49 22.05 -16.99 -10.12
N SER A 50 21.18 -17.64 -10.93
CA SER A 50 21.33 -17.61 -12.39
C SER A 50 20.78 -16.32 -12.98
N SER A 51 21.27 -15.94 -14.18
CA SER A 51 20.70 -14.80 -14.94
C SER A 51 19.23 -15.01 -15.30
N SER A 52 18.79 -16.26 -15.46
CA SER A 52 17.38 -16.60 -15.64
C SER A 52 16.54 -16.32 -14.40
N SER A 53 17.12 -16.47 -13.19
CA SER A 53 16.47 -16.11 -11.93
C SER A 53 16.28 -14.59 -11.83
N ILE A 54 17.26 -13.78 -12.25
CA ILE A 54 17.12 -12.33 -12.33
C ILE A 54 15.98 -11.95 -13.29
N SER A 55 15.94 -12.56 -14.48
CA SER A 55 14.88 -12.28 -15.46
C SER A 55 13.49 -12.68 -14.96
N ARG A 56 13.39 -13.76 -14.17
CA ARG A 56 12.13 -14.16 -13.51
C ARG A 56 11.75 -13.19 -12.43
N PHE A 57 12.69 -12.82 -11.56
CA PHE A 57 12.49 -11.81 -10.51
C PHE A 57 11.93 -10.51 -11.09
N CYS A 58 12.50 -9.99 -12.20
CA CYS A 58 11.98 -8.78 -12.85
C CYS A 58 10.49 -8.91 -13.18
N ARG A 59 10.09 -10.05 -13.79
CA ARG A 59 8.68 -10.30 -14.13
C ARG A 59 7.80 -10.46 -12.89
N ASP A 60 8.27 -11.14 -11.86
CA ASP A 60 7.55 -11.36 -10.60
C ASP A 60 7.24 -10.03 -9.89
N ILE A 61 8.13 -9.05 -9.99
CA ILE A 61 7.91 -7.71 -9.43
C ILE A 61 7.22 -6.73 -10.40
N GLY A 62 6.75 -7.21 -11.56
CA GLY A 62 5.96 -6.42 -12.52
C GLY A 62 6.77 -5.64 -13.54
N LEU A 63 8.08 -5.91 -13.66
CA LEU A 63 8.94 -5.33 -14.70
C LEU A 63 9.03 -6.24 -15.92
N SER A 64 9.26 -5.66 -17.10
CA SER A 64 9.39 -6.41 -18.35
C SER A 64 10.69 -7.23 -18.42
N ASP A 65 11.79 -6.64 -17.96
CA ASP A 65 13.13 -7.21 -18.08
C ASP A 65 14.15 -6.55 -17.15
N PHE A 66 15.41 -6.98 -17.25
CA PHE A 66 16.52 -6.45 -16.47
C PHE A 66 16.87 -5.00 -16.83
N ASN A 67 16.68 -4.59 -18.07
CA ASN A 67 16.96 -3.20 -18.46
C ASN A 67 15.98 -2.24 -17.78
N GLU A 68 14.72 -2.62 -17.70
CA GLU A 68 13.73 -1.85 -16.94
C GLU A 68 14.10 -1.80 -15.44
N LEU A 69 14.57 -2.90 -14.85
CA LEU A 69 15.06 -2.92 -13.47
C LEU A 69 16.17 -1.87 -13.26
N ARG A 70 17.17 -1.83 -14.15
CA ARG A 70 18.26 -0.83 -14.08
C ARG A 70 17.73 0.60 -14.12
N ILE A 71 16.82 0.89 -15.05
CA ILE A 71 16.20 2.21 -15.16
C ILE A 71 15.46 2.58 -13.87
N GLN A 72 14.78 1.65 -13.24
CA GLN A 72 14.08 1.90 -11.98
C GLN A 72 15.05 2.08 -10.82
N VAL A 73 16.12 1.31 -10.74
CA VAL A 73 17.18 1.44 -9.74
C VAL A 73 17.84 2.82 -9.83
N ALA A 74 18.20 3.27 -11.02
CA ALA A 74 18.82 4.59 -11.24
C ALA A 74 17.93 5.76 -10.76
N ARG A 75 16.62 5.55 -10.65
CA ARG A 75 15.66 6.56 -10.15
C ARG A 75 15.50 6.57 -8.62
N ILE A 76 15.97 5.53 -7.92
CA ILE A 76 15.79 5.39 -6.47
C ILE A 76 16.45 6.52 -5.67
N PRO A 77 17.71 6.94 -5.93
CA PRO A 77 18.36 8.00 -5.16
C PRO A 77 17.53 9.28 -5.13
N LEU A 78 16.94 9.68 -6.26
CA LEU A 78 16.08 10.85 -6.35
C LEU A 78 14.78 10.66 -5.55
N ALA A 79 14.17 9.47 -5.62
CA ALA A 79 12.96 9.15 -4.89
C ALA A 79 13.21 9.13 -3.36
N LEU A 80 14.34 8.60 -2.91
CA LEU A 80 14.72 8.60 -1.49
C LEU A 80 15.03 10.02 -1.01
N GLN A 81 15.70 10.84 -1.80
CA GLN A 81 15.96 12.24 -1.48
C GLN A 81 14.63 13.01 -1.32
N GLN A 82 13.67 12.80 -2.20
CA GLN A 82 12.33 13.40 -2.08
C GLN A 82 11.57 12.90 -0.84
N ALA A 83 11.69 11.62 -0.51
CA ALA A 83 11.05 11.03 0.67
C ALA A 83 11.67 11.51 2.00
N SER A 84 12.97 11.87 2.00
CA SER A 84 13.66 12.37 3.20
C SER A 84 13.09 13.69 3.71
N HIS A 85 12.39 14.45 2.87
CA HIS A 85 11.68 15.67 3.28
C HIS A 85 10.53 15.41 4.28
N LYS A 86 10.07 14.16 4.41
CA LYS A 86 9.06 13.80 5.41
C LYS A 86 9.52 14.10 6.85
N PHE A 87 10.81 14.00 7.12
CA PHE A 87 11.39 14.26 8.44
C PHE A 87 12.42 15.41 8.35
N SER A 88 11.94 16.62 8.10
CA SER A 88 12.80 17.81 8.15
C SER A 88 13.02 18.21 9.60
N TYR A 89 14.18 17.85 10.15
CA TYR A 89 14.57 18.18 11.52
C TYR A 89 14.77 19.70 11.76
N LYS A 90 14.72 20.52 10.73
CA LYS A 90 14.84 21.98 10.85
C LYS A 90 13.63 22.66 11.48
N GLU A 91 12.52 21.94 11.60
CA GLU A 91 11.27 22.46 12.12
C GLU A 91 11.06 22.17 13.63
N PHE A 92 11.99 21.44 14.26
CA PHE A 92 11.85 21.04 15.67
C PHE A 92 12.91 21.74 16.52
N ASP A 93 12.45 22.36 17.60
CA ASP A 93 13.24 22.91 18.69
C ASP A 93 13.50 21.85 19.79
N ASP A 94 14.03 22.27 20.93
CA ASP A 94 14.32 21.39 22.08
C ASP A 94 13.07 20.68 22.63
N SER A 95 11.87 21.15 22.27
CA SER A 95 10.57 20.55 22.65
C SER A 95 9.97 19.69 21.54
N PHE A 96 10.78 19.01 20.73
CA PHE A 96 10.34 18.30 19.53
C PHE A 96 9.18 17.32 19.77
N CYS A 97 9.14 16.63 20.93
CA CYS A 97 8.06 15.70 21.24
C CYS A 97 6.69 16.40 21.29
N SER A 98 6.61 17.52 22.04
CA SER A 98 5.37 18.29 22.17
C SER A 98 4.95 18.89 20.83
N SER A 99 5.89 19.44 20.08
CA SER A 99 5.67 20.02 18.75
C SER A 99 5.22 18.96 17.75
N TYR A 100 5.83 17.77 17.77
CA TYR A 100 5.42 16.66 16.93
C TYR A 100 4.00 16.18 17.26
N VAL A 101 3.71 15.89 18.53
CA VAL A 101 2.39 15.44 18.96
C VAL A 101 1.32 16.46 18.59
N LYS A 102 1.58 17.75 18.87
CA LYS A 102 0.67 18.83 18.49
C LYS A 102 0.43 18.85 16.98
N SER A 103 1.47 18.77 16.17
CA SER A 103 1.35 18.77 14.70
C SER A 103 0.52 17.60 14.19
N VAL A 104 0.70 16.40 14.74
CA VAL A 104 -0.10 15.20 14.41
C VAL A 104 -1.56 15.41 14.81
N THR A 105 -1.81 15.90 16.03
CA THR A 105 -3.16 16.14 16.54
C THR A 105 -3.90 17.18 15.71
N ASP A 106 -3.25 18.31 15.43
CA ASP A 106 -3.84 19.40 14.62
C ASP A 106 -4.14 18.89 13.19
N ASN A 107 -3.25 18.05 12.62
CA ASN A 107 -3.48 17.45 11.31
C ASN A 107 -4.68 16.49 11.33
N LEU A 108 -4.82 15.68 12.38
CA LEU A 108 -5.94 14.74 12.52
C LEU A 108 -7.27 15.50 12.66
N PHE A 109 -7.33 16.57 13.45
CA PHE A 109 -8.54 17.40 13.56
C PHE A 109 -8.95 18.01 12.21
N ASN A 110 -7.97 18.40 11.39
CA ASN A 110 -8.22 18.99 10.08
C ASN A 110 -8.37 17.96 8.95
N ALA A 111 -8.09 16.68 9.22
CA ALA A 111 -8.14 15.63 8.20
C ALA A 111 -9.58 15.30 7.78
N PHE A 112 -10.56 15.48 8.67
CA PHE A 112 -11.89 14.95 8.48
C PHE A 112 -12.94 16.06 8.36
N ASP A 113 -13.75 15.99 7.32
CA ASP A 113 -15.08 16.60 7.26
C ASP A 113 -16.06 15.58 7.85
N SER A 114 -16.54 15.83 9.07
CA SER A 114 -17.19 14.83 9.90
C SER A 114 -18.41 14.16 9.25
N ARG A 115 -19.26 14.90 8.56
CA ARG A 115 -20.48 14.35 7.98
C ARG A 115 -20.20 13.47 6.75
N GLU A 116 -19.43 13.97 5.80
CA GLU A 116 -19.17 13.22 4.57
C GLU A 116 -18.45 11.90 4.83
N ILE A 117 -17.49 11.89 5.76
CA ILE A 117 -16.74 10.66 6.06
C ILE A 117 -17.57 9.67 6.85
N GLU A 118 -18.44 10.11 7.76
CA GLU A 118 -19.37 9.26 8.50
C GLU A 118 -20.32 8.52 7.55
N ASP A 119 -20.92 9.21 6.58
CA ASP A 119 -21.81 8.62 5.58
C ASP A 119 -21.09 7.55 4.74
N LYS A 120 -19.84 7.83 4.33
CA LYS A 120 -19.04 6.90 3.55
C LYS A 120 -18.60 5.68 4.36
N ILE A 121 -18.26 5.85 5.64
CA ILE A 121 -17.96 4.75 6.55
C ILE A 121 -19.20 3.90 6.76
N GLN A 122 -20.37 4.52 6.99
CA GLN A 122 -21.63 3.78 7.14
C GLN A 122 -21.96 2.95 5.90
N LEU A 123 -21.74 3.49 4.70
CA LEU A 123 -21.93 2.75 3.45
C LEU A 123 -21.01 1.52 3.38
N LEU A 124 -19.74 1.68 3.71
CA LEU A 124 -18.79 0.57 3.78
C LEU A 124 -19.19 -0.47 4.84
N VAL A 125 -19.64 -0.03 6.01
CA VAL A 125 -20.11 -0.94 7.07
C VAL A 125 -21.32 -1.76 6.62
N ASN A 126 -22.27 -1.17 5.91
CA ASN A 126 -23.41 -1.90 5.33
C ASN A 126 -22.94 -2.98 4.33
N ASP A 127 -21.94 -2.66 3.52
CA ASP A 127 -21.33 -3.63 2.62
C ASP A 127 -20.56 -4.73 3.37
N LEU A 128 -19.89 -4.41 4.48
CA LEU A 128 -19.24 -5.40 5.33
C LEU A 128 -20.21 -6.45 5.87
N TYR A 129 -21.47 -6.08 6.16
CA TYR A 129 -22.52 -7.04 6.53
C TYR A 129 -22.98 -7.89 5.35
N THR A 130 -23.05 -7.31 4.17
CA THR A 130 -23.57 -7.97 2.97
C THR A 130 -22.59 -8.95 2.35
N TYR A 131 -21.31 -8.57 2.27
CA TYR A 131 -20.30 -9.36 1.58
C TYR A 131 -19.69 -10.42 2.51
N LYS A 132 -19.73 -11.70 2.07
CA LYS A 132 -19.06 -12.80 2.78
C LYS A 132 -17.57 -12.83 2.56
N LYS A 133 -17.10 -12.45 1.36
CA LYS A 133 -15.70 -12.37 1.01
C LYS A 133 -15.23 -10.92 1.10
N VAL A 134 -14.38 -10.62 2.05
CA VAL A 134 -13.84 -9.29 2.26
C VAL A 134 -12.32 -9.38 2.35
N ALA A 135 -11.63 -8.46 1.68
CA ALA A 135 -10.19 -8.32 1.78
C ALA A 135 -9.79 -6.85 1.97
N ALA A 136 -8.69 -6.61 2.68
CA ALA A 136 -8.10 -5.30 2.84
C ALA A 136 -6.62 -5.33 2.43
N PHE A 137 -6.17 -4.33 1.69
CA PHE A 137 -4.82 -4.25 1.16
C PHE A 137 -4.22 -2.86 1.30
N GLY A 138 -2.91 -2.81 1.30
CA GLY A 138 -2.11 -1.60 1.29
C GLY A 138 -0.65 -1.94 1.04
N TYR A 139 0.21 -0.94 1.06
CA TYR A 139 1.66 -1.12 1.00
C TYR A 139 2.34 -0.44 2.17
N MET A 140 3.37 -1.11 2.72
CA MET A 140 4.20 -0.60 3.81
C MET A 140 3.33 -0.14 5.00
N GLN A 141 3.35 1.14 5.32
CA GLN A 141 2.56 1.67 6.44
C GLN A 141 1.05 1.47 6.25
N SER A 142 0.55 1.55 5.01
CA SER A 142 -0.86 1.27 4.70
C SER A 142 -1.21 -0.22 4.82
N GLU A 143 -0.25 -1.12 4.64
CA GLU A 143 -0.39 -2.56 4.90
C GLU A 143 -0.65 -2.82 6.38
N ASN A 144 0.07 -2.11 7.28
CA ASN A 144 -0.17 -2.20 8.72
C ASN A 144 -1.60 -1.76 9.09
N VAL A 145 -2.16 -0.79 8.38
CA VAL A 145 -3.56 -0.39 8.55
C VAL A 145 -4.52 -1.52 8.17
N ALA A 146 -4.26 -2.20 7.04
CA ALA A 146 -5.06 -3.35 6.61
C ALA A 146 -4.97 -4.53 7.60
N LEU A 147 -3.80 -4.77 8.20
CA LEU A 147 -3.61 -5.78 9.25
C LEU A 147 -4.39 -5.44 10.52
N ASN A 148 -4.36 -4.19 10.97
CA ASN A 148 -5.12 -3.76 12.14
C ASN A 148 -6.63 -3.89 11.88
N LEU A 149 -7.11 -3.44 10.71
CA LEU A 149 -8.51 -3.62 10.32
C LEU A 149 -8.91 -5.11 10.33
N GLN A 150 -8.04 -6.01 9.84
CA GLN A 150 -8.27 -7.45 9.87
C GLN A 150 -8.45 -7.96 11.29
N TYR A 151 -7.53 -7.58 12.18
CA TYR A 151 -7.57 -8.02 13.58
C TYR A 151 -8.84 -7.53 14.29
N ASP A 152 -9.16 -6.25 14.18
CA ASP A 152 -10.26 -5.61 14.88
C ASP A 152 -11.62 -6.08 14.38
N LEU A 153 -11.80 -6.24 13.06
CA LEU A 153 -13.03 -6.83 12.51
C LEU A 153 -13.17 -8.31 12.89
N GLN A 154 -12.07 -9.06 12.96
CA GLN A 154 -12.09 -10.45 13.43
C GLN A 154 -12.57 -10.54 14.89
N THR A 155 -12.14 -9.63 15.75
CA THR A 155 -12.61 -9.58 17.16
C THR A 155 -14.11 -9.24 17.27
N SER A 156 -14.63 -8.53 16.28
CA SER A 156 -16.06 -8.21 16.14
C SER A 156 -16.86 -9.26 15.34
N GLY A 157 -16.28 -10.44 15.11
CA GLY A 157 -16.94 -11.55 14.43
C GLY A 157 -16.98 -11.46 12.90
N LYS A 158 -16.26 -10.49 12.30
CA LYS A 158 -16.16 -10.34 10.85
C LYS A 158 -14.78 -10.75 10.33
N PRO A 159 -14.59 -11.97 9.84
CA PRO A 159 -13.34 -12.36 9.22
C PRO A 159 -13.12 -11.63 7.90
N ILE A 160 -11.96 -11.01 7.74
CA ILE A 160 -11.49 -10.46 6.48
C ILE A 160 -10.09 -10.98 6.18
N PHE A 161 -9.64 -10.85 4.94
CA PHE A 161 -8.33 -11.34 4.51
C PHE A 161 -7.42 -10.18 4.12
N THR A 162 -6.12 -10.36 4.34
CA THR A 162 -5.07 -9.52 3.77
C THR A 162 -3.96 -10.40 3.18
N ARG A 163 -3.09 -9.81 2.40
CA ARG A 163 -1.89 -10.43 1.84
C ARG A 163 -0.73 -9.45 1.97
N LEU A 164 0.35 -9.91 2.59
CA LEU A 164 1.55 -9.09 2.79
C LEU A 164 2.42 -9.06 1.55
N LYS A 165 2.48 -10.18 0.83
CA LYS A 165 3.27 -10.28 -0.38
C LYS A 165 2.56 -9.56 -1.53
N PHE A 166 3.29 -8.67 -2.19
CA PHE A 166 2.79 -7.88 -3.32
C PHE A 166 2.11 -8.73 -4.40
N VAL A 167 2.78 -9.80 -4.84
CA VAL A 167 2.29 -10.68 -5.89
C VAL A 167 0.96 -11.33 -5.50
N ASP A 168 0.84 -11.75 -4.24
CA ASP A 168 -0.38 -12.38 -3.72
C ASP A 168 -1.57 -11.39 -3.67
N GLN A 169 -1.31 -10.09 -3.39
CA GLN A 169 -2.34 -9.05 -3.48
C GLN A 169 -2.82 -8.91 -4.93
N VAL A 170 -1.88 -8.86 -5.89
CA VAL A 170 -2.18 -8.77 -7.34
C VAL A 170 -3.02 -9.97 -7.80
N GLU A 171 -2.61 -11.18 -7.44
CA GLU A 171 -3.30 -12.42 -7.80
C GLU A 171 -4.71 -12.46 -7.20
N TYR A 172 -4.86 -12.08 -5.92
CA TYR A 172 -6.15 -12.01 -5.26
C TYR A 172 -7.09 -11.04 -5.96
N ILE A 173 -6.63 -9.82 -6.25
CA ILE A 173 -7.44 -8.79 -6.92
C ILE A 173 -7.88 -9.26 -8.31
N LYS A 174 -6.97 -9.86 -9.09
CA LYS A 174 -7.30 -10.40 -10.42
C LYS A 174 -8.32 -11.55 -10.39
N ALA A 175 -8.28 -12.36 -9.35
CA ALA A 175 -9.20 -13.50 -9.18
C ALA A 175 -10.55 -13.12 -8.54
N ALA A 176 -10.64 -11.97 -7.88
CA ALA A 176 -11.83 -11.52 -7.18
C ALA A 176 -12.97 -11.18 -8.16
N LYS A 177 -14.20 -11.47 -7.74
CA LYS A 177 -15.43 -11.29 -8.52
C LYS A 177 -16.43 -10.43 -7.76
N GLU A 178 -17.63 -10.27 -8.33
CA GLU A 178 -18.75 -9.49 -7.78
C GLU A 178 -19.21 -9.89 -6.36
N ASP A 179 -18.85 -11.08 -5.88
CA ASP A 179 -19.15 -11.57 -4.52
C ASP A 179 -18.10 -11.12 -3.48
N THR A 180 -17.14 -10.32 -3.88
CA THR A 180 -16.00 -9.90 -3.06
C THR A 180 -15.99 -8.38 -2.86
N LEU A 181 -15.78 -7.96 -1.61
CA LEU A 181 -15.49 -6.57 -1.22
C LEU A 181 -14.00 -6.41 -0.99
N ILE A 182 -13.40 -5.39 -1.59
CA ILE A 182 -11.98 -5.05 -1.40
C ILE A 182 -11.85 -3.63 -0.85
N ILE A 183 -11.09 -3.48 0.22
CA ILE A 183 -10.77 -2.19 0.84
C ILE A 183 -9.29 -1.92 0.59
N ILE A 184 -8.97 -0.81 -0.05
CA ILE A 184 -7.60 -0.39 -0.35
C ILE A 184 -7.23 0.82 0.49
N PHE A 185 -6.15 0.72 1.25
CA PHE A 185 -5.54 1.85 1.95
C PHE A 185 -4.37 2.39 1.13
N SER A 186 -4.48 3.64 0.67
CA SER A 186 -3.45 4.26 -0.17
C SER A 186 -3.47 5.78 -0.04
N ASP A 187 -2.60 6.36 0.78
CA ASP A 187 -2.60 7.80 1.03
C ASP A 187 -2.56 8.63 -0.28
N SER A 188 -1.66 8.31 -1.19
CA SER A 188 -1.54 8.99 -2.49
C SER A 188 -2.58 8.57 -3.54
N GLY A 189 -3.31 7.48 -3.32
CA GLY A 189 -4.19 6.86 -4.30
C GLY A 189 -3.47 6.04 -5.39
N SER A 190 -2.15 5.89 -5.31
CA SER A 190 -1.33 5.26 -6.35
C SER A 190 -1.21 3.74 -6.22
N TYR A 191 -2.00 3.08 -5.35
CA TYR A 191 -1.95 1.64 -5.15
C TYR A 191 -2.06 0.86 -6.46
N PHE A 192 -3.03 1.19 -7.28
CA PHE A 192 -3.26 0.50 -8.54
C PHE A 192 -2.21 0.80 -9.61
N ASP A 193 -1.53 1.93 -9.55
CA ASP A 193 -0.39 2.24 -10.43
C ASP A 193 0.79 1.29 -10.18
N TYR A 194 0.90 0.76 -8.96
CA TYR A 194 1.92 -0.22 -8.60
C TYR A 194 1.51 -1.65 -8.99
N VAL A 195 0.26 -2.00 -8.64
CA VAL A 195 -0.28 -3.36 -8.84
C VAL A 195 -0.49 -3.68 -10.32
N PHE A 196 -0.86 -2.69 -11.13
CA PHE A 196 -1.26 -2.86 -12.51
C PHE A 196 -0.56 -1.89 -13.46
N TYR A 197 0.72 -1.68 -13.25
CA TYR A 197 1.56 -0.68 -13.92
C TYR A 197 1.41 -0.59 -15.46
N ARG A 198 0.91 -1.62 -16.13
CA ARG A 198 0.67 -1.63 -17.60
C ARG A 198 -0.53 -2.46 -17.99
N THR A 199 -1.36 -2.85 -17.04
CA THR A 199 -2.49 -3.73 -17.30
C THR A 199 -3.75 -3.20 -16.62
N THR A 200 -4.91 -3.44 -17.19
CA THR A 200 -6.19 -3.24 -16.52
C THR A 200 -6.46 -4.45 -15.63
N PRO A 201 -6.80 -4.26 -14.34
CA PRO A 201 -7.07 -5.38 -13.44
C PRO A 201 -8.27 -6.22 -13.86
N PHE A 202 -9.26 -5.61 -14.50
CA PHE A 202 -10.51 -6.25 -14.84
C PHE A 202 -10.84 -6.07 -16.32
N LYS A 203 -10.94 -7.19 -17.04
CA LYS A 203 -11.37 -7.21 -18.45
C LYS A 203 -12.88 -6.91 -18.59
N ASN A 204 -13.66 -7.27 -17.57
CA ASN A 204 -15.10 -7.02 -17.51
C ASN A 204 -15.44 -6.33 -16.19
N THR A 205 -15.81 -5.06 -16.27
CA THR A 205 -16.15 -4.24 -15.10
C THR A 205 -17.48 -4.64 -14.46
N ALA A 206 -18.36 -5.35 -15.16
CA ALA A 206 -19.63 -5.84 -14.59
C ALA A 206 -19.46 -7.03 -13.64
N LYS A 207 -18.31 -7.73 -13.72
CA LYS A 207 -18.01 -8.90 -12.88
C LYS A 207 -16.82 -8.67 -11.95
N LYS A 208 -16.45 -7.43 -11.69
CA LYS A 208 -15.37 -7.07 -10.78
C LYS A 208 -15.83 -7.10 -9.32
N PRO A 209 -14.92 -7.21 -8.36
CA PRO A 209 -15.23 -6.97 -6.95
C PRO A 209 -15.70 -5.54 -6.72
N LYS A 210 -16.45 -5.32 -5.63
CA LYS A 210 -16.73 -3.97 -5.14
C LYS A 210 -15.50 -3.42 -4.43
N ILE A 211 -15.03 -2.23 -4.84
CA ILE A 211 -13.77 -1.68 -4.37
C ILE A 211 -13.97 -0.32 -3.71
N TYR A 212 -13.57 -0.24 -2.46
CA TYR A 212 -13.38 1.00 -1.72
C TYR A 212 -11.90 1.38 -1.68
N MET A 213 -11.60 2.65 -1.82
CA MET A 213 -10.26 3.16 -1.54
C MET A 213 -10.31 4.28 -0.51
N VAL A 214 -9.47 4.15 0.52
CA VAL A 214 -9.23 5.19 1.53
C VAL A 214 -7.98 5.95 1.13
N THR A 215 -8.11 7.27 0.87
CA THR A 215 -7.04 8.06 0.28
C THR A 215 -7.14 9.56 0.62
N SER A 216 -6.00 10.25 0.60
CA SER A 216 -5.97 11.72 0.65
C SER A 216 -6.17 12.37 -0.74
N ASN A 217 -6.17 11.59 -1.82
CA ASN A 217 -6.32 12.09 -3.17
C ASN A 217 -7.81 12.21 -3.56
N LYS A 218 -8.37 13.38 -3.36
CA LYS A 218 -9.79 13.67 -3.69
C LYS A 218 -10.09 13.68 -5.20
N ASN A 219 -9.08 13.86 -6.03
CA ASN A 219 -9.23 13.97 -7.50
C ASN A 219 -8.94 12.63 -8.21
N LEU A 220 -8.92 11.54 -7.46
CA LEU A 220 -8.64 10.22 -8.02
C LEU A 220 -9.82 9.76 -8.89
N ASN A 221 -9.55 9.48 -10.15
CA ASN A 221 -10.53 8.96 -11.09
C ASN A 221 -10.03 7.64 -11.69
N ILE A 222 -10.39 6.53 -11.05
CA ILE A 222 -10.05 5.18 -11.49
C ILE A 222 -11.36 4.43 -11.76
N PRO A 223 -11.63 4.01 -13.00
CA PRO A 223 -12.95 3.52 -13.44
C PRO A 223 -13.47 2.27 -12.69
N TYR A 224 -12.61 1.56 -12.02
CA TYR A 224 -13.00 0.33 -11.29
C TYR A 224 -13.06 0.49 -9.76
N ILE A 225 -12.83 1.69 -9.23
CA ILE A 225 -13.08 2.02 -7.83
C ILE A 225 -14.55 2.47 -7.72
N ASP A 226 -15.31 1.83 -6.85
CA ASP A 226 -16.73 2.15 -6.66
C ASP A 226 -16.92 3.31 -5.67
N HIS A 227 -16.11 3.35 -4.62
CA HIS A 227 -16.23 4.37 -3.58
C HIS A 227 -14.86 4.87 -3.09
N LEU A 228 -14.77 6.18 -2.91
CA LEU A 228 -13.63 6.85 -2.27
C LEU A 228 -14.04 7.32 -0.86
N ILE A 229 -13.27 6.91 0.15
CA ILE A 229 -13.29 7.50 1.48
C ILE A 229 -12.11 8.45 1.54
N THR A 230 -12.37 9.75 1.48
CA THR A 230 -11.32 10.75 1.34
C THR A 230 -11.13 11.57 2.61
N TYR A 231 -9.89 11.95 2.88
CA TYR A 231 -9.52 12.82 3.98
C TYR A 231 -8.54 13.91 3.50
N ASN A 232 -8.39 14.97 4.28
CA ASN A 232 -7.40 16.00 4.02
C ASN A 232 -6.04 15.55 4.53
N SER A 233 -4.97 15.81 3.79
CA SER A 233 -3.60 15.52 4.20
C SER A 233 -2.68 16.69 3.89
N ARG A 234 -1.86 17.07 4.85
CA ARG A 234 -0.78 18.04 4.65
C ARG A 234 0.38 17.47 3.85
N LYS A 235 0.42 16.14 3.66
CA LYS A 235 1.48 15.38 2.96
C LYS A 235 2.87 15.57 3.58
N ASP A 236 2.93 15.76 4.89
CA ASP A 236 4.13 15.91 5.69
C ASP A 236 4.29 14.76 6.71
N TYR A 237 5.26 14.88 7.60
CA TYR A 237 5.53 13.89 8.65
C TYR A 237 4.35 13.64 9.61
N ALA A 238 3.45 14.60 9.78
CA ALA A 238 2.29 14.50 10.66
C ALA A 238 1.07 13.83 10.00
N SER A 239 1.16 13.46 8.73
CA SER A 239 0.03 13.01 7.95
C SER A 239 -0.08 11.48 7.91
N HIS A 240 0.81 10.79 7.25
CA HIS A 240 0.70 9.35 7.02
C HIS A 240 1.53 8.54 8.04
N PRO A 241 0.99 7.45 8.64
CA PRO A 241 -0.26 6.76 8.34
C PRO A 241 -1.46 7.14 9.22
N TYR A 242 -1.38 8.15 10.06
CA TYR A 242 -2.33 8.42 11.15
C TYR A 242 -3.80 8.56 10.71
N PRO A 243 -4.15 9.34 9.66
CA PRO A 243 -5.54 9.41 9.22
C PRO A 243 -6.08 8.07 8.71
N LEU A 244 -5.26 7.26 8.04
CA LEU A 244 -5.66 5.92 7.58
C LEU A 244 -5.96 4.99 8.76
N MET A 245 -5.12 5.01 9.80
CA MET A 245 -5.33 4.24 11.03
C MET A 245 -6.64 4.64 11.70
N LEU A 246 -6.87 5.95 11.87
CA LEU A 246 -8.08 6.45 12.51
C LEU A 246 -9.36 6.08 11.72
N ILE A 247 -9.30 6.10 10.37
CA ILE A 247 -10.43 5.64 9.55
C ILE A 247 -10.68 4.14 9.74
N ALA A 248 -9.63 3.32 9.83
CA ALA A 248 -9.79 1.90 10.12
C ALA A 248 -10.47 1.66 11.47
N ASP A 249 -10.07 2.39 12.51
CA ASP A 249 -10.68 2.33 13.84
C ASP A 249 -12.16 2.76 13.79
N MET A 250 -12.48 3.84 13.07
CA MET A 250 -13.86 4.31 12.88
C MET A 250 -14.73 3.26 12.16
N ILE A 251 -14.18 2.55 11.16
CA ILE A 251 -14.88 1.46 10.47
C ILE A 251 -15.21 0.34 11.47
N CYS A 252 -14.22 -0.08 12.27
CA CYS A 252 -14.41 -1.13 13.28
C CYS A 252 -15.41 -0.72 14.36
N PHE A 253 -15.30 0.50 14.87
CA PHE A 253 -16.22 1.05 15.85
C PHE A 253 -17.67 1.06 15.33
N GLN A 254 -17.87 1.56 14.12
CA GLN A 254 -19.21 1.64 13.53
C GLN A 254 -19.77 0.24 13.20
N TYR A 255 -18.90 -0.69 12.77
CA TYR A 255 -19.29 -2.09 12.56
C TYR A 255 -19.75 -2.74 13.88
N ALA A 256 -18.95 -2.63 14.95
CA ALA A 256 -19.28 -3.19 16.26
C ALA A 256 -20.58 -2.58 16.82
N LYS A 257 -20.77 -1.27 16.70
CA LYS A 257 -21.99 -0.57 17.15
C LYS A 257 -23.25 -1.11 16.44
N SER A 258 -23.15 -1.36 15.15
CA SER A 258 -24.30 -1.85 14.35
C SER A 258 -24.59 -3.34 14.55
N SER A 259 -23.64 -4.13 15.10
CA SER A 259 -23.85 -5.57 15.41
C SER A 259 -24.59 -5.80 16.75
N HIS A 260 -24.74 -4.78 17.57
CA HIS A 260 -25.45 -4.84 18.87
C HIS A 260 -26.89 -4.37 18.79
N HIS A 261 -27.38 -4.05 17.58
CA HIS A 261 -28.78 -3.75 17.29
C HIS A 261 -29.37 -4.81 16.36
#